data_cc750704dcfa10fd25a323bc73c26b0f
#
_entry.id   cc750704dcfa10fd25a323bc73c26b0f
#
_cell.length_a   1.000
_cell.length_b   1.000
_cell.length_c   1.000
_cell.angle_alpha   90.00
_cell.angle_beta   90.00
_cell.angle_gamma   90.00
#
_symmetry.space_group_name_H-M   'P 1'
#
loop_
_entity.id
_entity.type
_entity.pdbx_description
1 polymer ?
#
loop_
_entity_poly.entity_id
_entity_poly.type
_entity_poly.pdbx_seq_one_letter_code
_entity_poly.pdbx_strand_id
1 'polypeptide(L)'
;MFIDTHSHLDVLSGESDFDGWMGEARALGVRSGLITTGDSRGFVAARDCAHRVDWAYGFGIHPMFIEGVADGELEVLDQALFQHREDPRLIAVGEIGLDFYIDNPDKERQERFFVEQMRLAEKYDLPVSVHARRALYRVMAIIKSFPRVKGVIHAFPGSKEEARQLVELGWKLGVGGAVTYPGSKRLREVIRYVPIEALVLETDCPDMAPIDRADRRSYPADIATYAAIVAELRGESPNDVSKAIFSNTLSVFPRLTSLLSC
;
A
#
# COMPACT_ATOMS: atom_id res chain seq x y z
N MET A 1 17.36 3.00 -5.27
CA MET A 1 16.67 3.33 -4.00
C MET A 1 15.23 2.97 -4.13
N PHE A 2 14.63 2.42 -3.07
CA PHE A 2 13.25 1.95 -3.06
C PHE A 2 12.49 2.49 -1.84
N ILE A 3 11.18 2.57 -1.97
CA ILE A 3 10.23 2.82 -0.88
C ILE A 3 9.15 1.75 -0.98
N ASP A 4 8.84 1.10 0.12
CA ASP A 4 7.76 0.13 0.22
C ASP A 4 6.43 0.86 0.42
N THR A 5 5.54 0.84 -0.56
CA THR A 5 4.29 1.62 -0.50
C THR A 5 3.17 0.95 0.29
N HIS A 6 3.38 -0.29 0.75
CA HIS A 6 2.39 -1.01 1.56
C HIS A 6 3.02 -2.18 2.32
N SER A 7 2.91 -2.17 3.63
CA SER A 7 3.38 -3.24 4.50
C SER A 7 2.60 -3.29 5.83
N HIS A 8 2.61 -4.46 6.48
CA HIS A 8 2.21 -4.66 7.86
C HIS A 8 3.45 -5.02 8.70
N LEU A 9 4.50 -4.22 8.54
CA LEU A 9 5.81 -4.45 9.15
C LEU A 9 5.78 -4.50 10.69
N ASP A 10 4.81 -3.81 11.30
CA ASP A 10 4.58 -3.83 12.74
C ASP A 10 4.31 -5.24 13.28
N VAL A 11 3.69 -6.13 12.50
CA VAL A 11 3.47 -7.54 12.86
C VAL A 11 4.78 -8.28 13.09
N LEU A 12 5.84 -7.92 12.35
CA LEU A 12 7.17 -8.52 12.47
C LEU A 12 8.02 -7.88 13.56
N SER A 13 7.65 -6.72 14.08
CA SER A 13 8.50 -5.85 14.92
C SER A 13 8.95 -6.47 16.24
N GLY A 14 8.26 -7.51 16.72
CA GLY A 14 8.60 -8.27 17.93
C GLY A 14 9.47 -9.50 17.69
N GLU A 15 9.79 -9.86 16.45
CA GLU A 15 10.58 -11.05 16.14
C GLU A 15 12.09 -10.80 16.31
N SER A 16 12.83 -11.84 16.72
CA SER A 16 14.27 -11.74 17.01
C SER A 16 15.12 -11.29 15.83
N ASP A 17 14.68 -11.62 14.61
CA ASP A 17 15.42 -11.38 13.38
C ASP A 17 15.05 -10.06 12.70
N PHE A 18 14.11 -9.30 13.28
CA PHE A 18 13.56 -8.07 12.73
C PHE A 18 14.64 -7.06 12.29
N ASP A 19 15.61 -6.78 13.17
CA ASP A 19 16.67 -5.81 12.85
C ASP A 19 17.61 -6.32 11.73
N GLY A 20 17.77 -7.65 11.61
CA GLY A 20 18.47 -8.29 10.50
C GLY A 20 17.77 -8.07 9.16
N TRP A 21 16.45 -8.29 9.09
CA TRP A 21 15.64 -8.05 7.88
C TRP A 21 15.66 -6.57 7.47
N MET A 22 15.58 -5.67 8.44
CA MET A 22 15.69 -4.23 8.17
C MET A 22 17.09 -3.84 7.71
N GLY A 23 18.14 -4.49 8.22
CA GLY A 23 19.51 -4.32 7.75
C GLY A 23 19.70 -4.76 6.31
N GLU A 24 19.17 -5.93 5.94
CA GLU A 24 19.16 -6.44 4.57
C GLU A 24 18.42 -5.49 3.61
N ALA A 25 17.23 -5.04 3.99
CA ALA A 25 16.45 -4.11 3.19
C ALA A 25 17.23 -2.81 2.91
N ARG A 26 17.85 -2.23 3.94
CA ARG A 26 18.69 -1.03 3.77
C ARG A 26 19.89 -1.28 2.86
N ALA A 27 20.53 -2.43 2.96
CA ALA A 27 21.66 -2.81 2.12
C ALA A 27 21.25 -2.92 0.64
N LEU A 28 20.03 -3.38 0.36
CA LEU A 28 19.45 -3.46 -0.98
C LEU A 28 18.82 -2.14 -1.45
N GLY A 29 18.91 -1.08 -0.67
CA GLY A 29 18.51 0.27 -1.07
C GLY A 29 17.08 0.65 -0.72
N VAL A 30 16.39 -0.11 0.15
CA VAL A 30 15.09 0.30 0.71
C VAL A 30 15.33 1.41 1.73
N ARG A 31 14.77 2.58 1.49
CA ARG A 31 15.03 3.80 2.27
C ARG A 31 13.92 4.14 3.25
N SER A 32 12.70 3.78 2.93
CA SER A 32 11.52 4.02 3.74
C SER A 32 10.40 3.09 3.31
N GLY A 33 9.27 3.15 4.01
CA GLY A 33 8.04 2.46 3.63
C GLY A 33 6.83 3.04 4.35
N LEU A 34 5.66 2.56 3.95
CA LEU A 34 4.37 2.87 4.56
C LEU A 34 3.87 1.63 5.30
N ILE A 35 3.73 1.74 6.62
CA ILE A 35 3.10 0.73 7.46
C ILE A 35 1.61 1.06 7.56
N THR A 36 0.75 0.17 7.10
CA THR A 36 -0.71 0.32 7.12
C THR A 36 -1.33 -0.50 8.24
N THR A 37 -2.55 -0.16 8.65
CA THR A 37 -3.24 -0.82 9.75
C THR A 37 -4.53 -1.52 9.31
N GLY A 38 -4.89 -2.58 10.02
CA GLY A 38 -6.15 -3.30 9.80
C GLY A 38 -7.34 -2.72 10.58
N ASP A 39 -7.11 -2.20 11.79
CA ASP A 39 -8.09 -1.53 12.65
C ASP A 39 -7.38 -0.72 13.76
N SER A 40 -8.15 -0.09 14.65
CA SER A 40 -7.60 0.78 15.70
C SER A 40 -6.69 0.08 16.70
N ARG A 41 -6.80 -1.23 16.86
CA ARG A 41 -5.93 -2.05 17.75
C ARG A 41 -4.47 -2.02 17.27
N GLY A 42 -4.25 -1.85 15.95
CA GLY A 42 -2.93 -1.76 15.34
C GLY A 42 -2.32 -0.36 15.31
N PHE A 43 -3.07 0.72 15.58
CA PHE A 43 -2.60 2.10 15.37
C PHE A 43 -1.31 2.42 16.14
N VAL A 44 -1.25 2.04 17.42
CA VAL A 44 -0.07 2.30 18.26
C VAL A 44 1.13 1.50 17.77
N ALA A 45 0.94 0.21 17.47
CA ALA A 45 2.02 -0.66 17.02
C ALA A 45 2.61 -0.19 15.67
N ALA A 46 1.77 0.16 14.72
CA ALA A 46 2.21 0.66 13.40
C ALA A 46 2.99 1.97 13.53
N ARG A 47 2.47 2.95 14.32
CA ARG A 47 3.17 4.20 14.59
C ARG A 47 4.52 3.97 15.25
N ASP A 48 4.58 3.18 16.32
CA ASP A 48 5.80 2.96 17.10
C ASP A 48 6.83 2.19 16.26
N CYS A 49 6.39 1.21 15.46
CA CYS A 49 7.26 0.53 14.50
C CYS A 49 7.81 1.51 13.46
N ALA A 50 6.99 2.37 12.88
CA ALA A 50 7.40 3.37 11.90
C ALA A 50 8.47 4.32 12.46
N HIS A 51 8.28 4.80 13.68
CA HIS A 51 9.28 5.62 14.39
C HIS A 51 10.58 4.86 14.67
N ARG A 52 10.50 3.57 15.06
CA ARG A 52 11.69 2.72 15.32
C ARG A 52 12.55 2.52 14.08
N VAL A 53 11.94 2.31 12.92
CA VAL A 53 12.66 1.95 11.68
C VAL A 53 12.90 3.12 10.73
N ASP A 54 12.42 4.32 11.09
CA ASP A 54 12.47 5.53 10.27
C ASP A 54 11.61 5.46 9.01
N TRP A 55 10.44 4.81 9.14
CA TRP A 55 9.43 4.70 8.08
C TRP A 55 8.23 5.62 8.34
N ALA A 56 7.27 5.59 7.45
CA ALA A 56 5.97 6.25 7.59
C ALA A 56 4.88 5.26 7.97
N TYR A 57 3.72 5.77 8.39
CA TYR A 57 2.55 4.97 8.71
C TYR A 57 1.26 5.59 8.17
N GLY A 58 0.22 4.77 8.07
CA GLY A 58 -1.14 5.16 7.77
C GLY A 58 -2.11 4.44 8.69
N PHE A 59 -3.19 5.12 9.06
CA PHE A 59 -4.29 4.53 9.82
C PHE A 59 -5.48 4.25 8.92
N GLY A 60 -6.06 3.08 9.07
CA GLY A 60 -7.23 2.66 8.33
C GLY A 60 -7.94 1.48 8.98
N ILE A 61 -9.14 1.18 8.48
CA ILE A 61 -9.95 0.03 8.89
C ILE A 61 -10.11 -0.83 7.64
N HIS A 62 -9.38 -1.94 7.61
CA HIS A 62 -9.34 -2.88 6.50
C HIS A 62 -10.67 -3.64 6.38
N PRO A 63 -11.18 -3.89 5.16
CA PRO A 63 -12.48 -4.53 4.95
C PRO A 63 -12.66 -5.89 5.62
N MET A 64 -11.59 -6.67 5.82
CA MET A 64 -11.67 -7.96 6.51
C MET A 64 -11.98 -7.84 8.02
N PHE A 65 -11.74 -6.69 8.64
CA PHE A 65 -11.96 -6.48 10.07
C PHE A 65 -13.29 -5.77 10.38
N ILE A 66 -13.96 -5.23 9.37
CA ILE A 66 -15.17 -4.40 9.51
C ILE A 66 -16.30 -5.14 10.25
N GLU A 67 -16.46 -6.46 10.05
CA GLU A 67 -17.48 -7.22 10.76
C GLU A 67 -17.19 -7.38 12.26
N GLY A 68 -15.91 -7.33 12.64
CA GLY A 68 -15.44 -7.47 14.03
C GLY A 68 -15.34 -6.16 14.82
N VAL A 69 -15.63 -5.01 14.21
CA VAL A 69 -15.53 -3.70 14.85
C VAL A 69 -16.90 -3.02 15.00
N ALA A 70 -17.04 -2.14 16.00
CA ALA A 70 -18.26 -1.36 16.20
C ALA A 70 -18.36 -0.23 15.14
N ASP A 71 -19.56 0.33 14.96
CA ASP A 71 -19.74 1.50 14.07
C ASP A 71 -18.95 2.72 14.52
N GLY A 72 -18.72 2.88 15.82
CA GLY A 72 -17.88 3.94 16.40
C GLY A 72 -16.39 3.85 16.08
N GLU A 73 -15.95 2.83 15.37
CA GLU A 73 -14.56 2.68 14.93
C GLU A 73 -14.13 3.79 13.94
N LEU A 74 -15.07 4.33 13.17
CA LEU A 74 -14.80 5.46 12.27
C LEU A 74 -14.49 6.75 13.06
N GLU A 75 -15.15 6.97 14.17
CA GLU A 75 -14.87 8.09 15.08
C GLU A 75 -13.50 7.91 15.76
N VAL A 76 -13.13 6.68 16.13
CA VAL A 76 -11.80 6.37 16.67
C VAL A 76 -10.73 6.68 15.62
N LEU A 77 -10.94 6.28 14.36
CA LEU A 77 -10.04 6.62 13.27
C LEU A 77 -9.93 8.13 13.05
N ASP A 78 -11.06 8.86 13.02
CA ASP A 78 -11.05 10.33 12.89
C ASP A 78 -10.24 11.01 14.00
N GLN A 79 -10.44 10.57 15.25
CA GLN A 79 -9.69 11.07 16.40
C GLN A 79 -8.20 10.77 16.29
N ALA A 80 -7.81 9.56 15.86
CA ALA A 80 -6.41 9.18 15.68
C ALA A 80 -5.73 10.03 14.58
N LEU A 81 -6.39 10.21 13.44
CA LEU A 81 -5.90 11.07 12.36
C LEU A 81 -5.72 12.52 12.84
N PHE A 82 -6.69 13.04 13.60
CA PHE A 82 -6.61 14.40 14.16
C PHE A 82 -5.46 14.54 15.14
N GLN A 83 -5.29 13.59 16.07
CA GLN A 83 -4.23 13.62 17.09
C GLN A 83 -2.83 13.58 16.48
N HIS A 84 -2.66 12.84 15.40
CA HIS A 84 -1.36 12.64 14.75
C HIS A 84 -1.15 13.48 13.47
N ARG A 85 -2.05 14.40 13.11
CA ARG A 85 -1.98 15.18 11.86
C ARG A 85 -0.69 15.98 11.68
N GLU A 86 -0.04 16.38 12.78
CA GLU A 86 1.24 17.11 12.78
C GLU A 86 2.47 16.18 12.76
N ASP A 87 2.28 14.86 12.94
CA ASP A 87 3.37 13.91 12.78
C ASP A 87 3.70 13.76 11.29
N PRO A 88 4.91 14.12 10.83
CA PRO A 88 5.29 14.02 9.43
C PRO A 88 5.26 12.57 8.90
N ARG A 89 5.28 11.57 9.80
CA ARG A 89 5.23 10.15 9.45
C ARG A 89 3.82 9.63 9.19
N LEU A 90 2.77 10.35 9.60
CA LEU A 90 1.41 10.04 9.18
C LEU A 90 1.20 10.54 7.75
N ILE A 91 1.30 9.64 6.77
CA ILE A 91 1.30 10.03 5.35
C ILE A 91 0.10 9.54 4.55
N ALA A 92 -0.73 8.66 5.11
CA ALA A 92 -1.86 8.06 4.39
C ALA A 92 -3.03 7.71 5.30
N VAL A 93 -4.22 7.57 4.72
CA VAL A 93 -5.29 6.75 5.29
C VAL A 93 -5.22 5.37 4.63
N GLY A 94 -5.00 4.33 5.42
CA GLY A 94 -4.81 2.96 4.92
C GLY A 94 -4.41 1.97 6.03
N GLU A 95 -4.78 0.71 5.82
CA GLU A 95 -5.40 0.15 4.64
C GLU A 95 -6.92 0.28 4.70
N ILE A 96 -7.53 0.70 3.60
CA ILE A 96 -8.98 0.86 3.46
C ILE A 96 -9.44 0.16 2.17
N GLY A 97 -10.72 -0.02 1.95
CA GLY A 97 -11.19 -0.56 0.68
C GLY A 97 -12.30 -1.60 0.79
N LEU A 98 -12.32 -2.54 -0.17
CA LEU A 98 -13.37 -3.56 -0.27
C LEU A 98 -12.77 -4.95 -0.51
N ASP A 99 -13.25 -5.95 0.23
CA ASP A 99 -12.97 -7.37 0.01
C ASP A 99 -14.28 -8.16 -0.12
N PHE A 100 -14.63 -8.51 -1.35
CA PHE A 100 -15.81 -9.35 -1.63
C PHE A 100 -15.46 -10.83 -1.78
N TYR A 101 -14.25 -11.23 -1.37
CA TYR A 101 -13.80 -12.60 -1.39
C TYR A 101 -13.94 -13.32 -0.04
N ILE A 102 -14.05 -12.57 1.06
CA ILE A 102 -14.31 -13.15 2.39
C ILE A 102 -15.66 -13.87 2.42
N ASP A 103 -15.82 -14.78 3.35
CA ASP A 103 -17.08 -15.53 3.49
C ASP A 103 -18.21 -14.59 3.94
N ASN A 104 -19.31 -14.62 3.17
CA ASN A 104 -20.53 -13.82 3.43
C ASN A 104 -20.26 -12.32 3.72
N PRO A 105 -19.58 -11.58 2.84
CA PRO A 105 -19.21 -10.19 3.11
C PRO A 105 -20.44 -9.30 3.24
N ASP A 106 -20.51 -8.51 4.31
CA ASP A 106 -21.44 -7.39 4.40
C ASP A 106 -20.95 -6.25 3.49
N LYS A 107 -21.32 -6.34 2.22
CA LYS A 107 -20.88 -5.40 1.19
C LYS A 107 -21.34 -3.97 1.46
N GLU A 108 -22.55 -3.78 1.99
CA GLU A 108 -23.10 -2.45 2.28
C GLU A 108 -22.31 -1.81 3.42
N ARG A 109 -21.99 -2.57 4.46
CA ARG A 109 -21.16 -2.10 5.57
C ARG A 109 -19.74 -1.79 5.10
N GLN A 110 -19.10 -2.65 4.31
CA GLN A 110 -17.78 -2.38 3.74
C GLN A 110 -17.78 -1.10 2.90
N GLU A 111 -18.78 -0.91 2.02
CA GLU A 111 -18.89 0.30 1.20
C GLU A 111 -19.09 1.55 2.05
N ARG A 112 -19.94 1.50 3.08
CA ARG A 112 -20.12 2.61 4.02
C ARG A 112 -18.81 2.98 4.70
N PHE A 113 -18.08 2.01 5.25
CA PHE A 113 -16.78 2.25 5.88
C PHE A 113 -15.76 2.82 4.89
N PHE A 114 -15.70 2.28 3.68
CA PHE A 114 -14.79 2.79 2.66
C PHE A 114 -15.10 4.24 2.28
N VAL A 115 -16.37 4.57 2.06
CA VAL A 115 -16.82 5.94 1.75
C VAL A 115 -16.47 6.92 2.87
N GLU A 116 -16.73 6.55 4.14
CA GLU A 116 -16.40 7.42 5.28
C GLU A 116 -14.88 7.61 5.42
N GLN A 117 -14.08 6.56 5.22
CA GLN A 117 -12.63 6.68 5.25
C GLN A 117 -12.08 7.52 4.08
N MET A 118 -12.70 7.46 2.90
CA MET A 118 -12.38 8.39 1.80
C MET A 118 -12.70 9.85 2.16
N ARG A 119 -13.79 10.11 2.92
CA ARG A 119 -14.10 11.45 3.46
C ARG A 119 -13.05 11.92 4.46
N LEU A 120 -12.58 11.02 5.33
CA LEU A 120 -11.50 11.34 6.26
C LEU A 120 -10.20 11.65 5.53
N ALA A 121 -9.84 10.89 4.50
CA ALA A 121 -8.69 11.18 3.66
C ALA A 121 -8.79 12.56 3.01
N GLU A 122 -9.97 12.92 2.49
CA GLU A 122 -10.21 14.25 1.93
C GLU A 122 -10.16 15.36 3.00
N LYS A 123 -10.71 15.11 4.20
CA LYS A 123 -10.70 16.04 5.35
C LYS A 123 -9.29 16.38 5.82
N TYR A 124 -8.38 15.39 5.85
CA TYR A 124 -7.01 15.56 6.35
C TYR A 124 -5.97 15.77 5.25
N ASP A 125 -6.42 15.88 3.99
CA ASP A 125 -5.55 16.00 2.81
C ASP A 125 -4.46 14.92 2.77
N LEU A 126 -4.89 13.68 2.97
CA LEU A 126 -4.03 12.50 2.95
C LEU A 126 -4.35 11.61 1.74
N PRO A 127 -3.34 11.08 1.05
CA PRO A 127 -3.54 10.00 0.08
C PRO A 127 -3.97 8.71 0.78
N VAL A 128 -4.39 7.73 -0.02
CA VAL A 128 -4.91 6.47 0.51
C VAL A 128 -4.16 5.26 -0.03
N SER A 129 -4.08 4.19 0.78
CA SER A 129 -3.70 2.85 0.34
C SER A 129 -4.95 1.96 0.35
N VAL A 130 -5.33 1.42 -0.83
CA VAL A 130 -6.64 0.81 -1.06
C VAL A 130 -6.54 -0.65 -1.42
N HIS A 131 -7.17 -1.48 -0.61
CA HIS A 131 -7.45 -2.89 -0.87
C HIS A 131 -8.61 -3.07 -1.85
N ALA A 132 -8.47 -3.99 -2.81
CA ALA A 132 -9.50 -4.26 -3.80
C ALA A 132 -9.54 -5.73 -4.21
N ARG A 133 -10.17 -6.59 -3.42
CA ARG A 133 -10.25 -8.03 -3.73
C ARG A 133 -11.64 -8.42 -4.17
N ARG A 134 -11.78 -8.87 -5.47
CA ARG A 134 -13.07 -9.12 -6.15
C ARG A 134 -14.05 -7.94 -6.12
N ALA A 135 -13.54 -6.73 -5.87
CA ALA A 135 -14.32 -5.52 -5.66
C ALA A 135 -13.81 -4.30 -6.45
N LEU A 136 -12.80 -4.45 -7.30
CA LEU A 136 -12.13 -3.33 -7.97
C LEU A 136 -13.12 -2.42 -8.72
N TYR A 137 -14.10 -3.00 -9.42
CA TYR A 137 -15.12 -2.22 -10.13
C TYR A 137 -15.90 -1.29 -9.21
N ARG A 138 -16.16 -1.73 -7.96
CA ARG A 138 -16.90 -0.94 -6.97
C ARG A 138 -15.98 0.10 -6.31
N VAL A 139 -14.74 -0.27 -6.00
CA VAL A 139 -13.71 0.67 -5.57
C VAL A 139 -13.59 1.80 -6.60
N MET A 140 -13.45 1.49 -7.88
CA MET A 140 -13.34 2.49 -8.95
C MET A 140 -14.59 3.39 -9.06
N ALA A 141 -15.78 2.87 -8.80
CA ALA A 141 -16.98 3.68 -8.78
C ALA A 141 -16.98 4.68 -7.61
N ILE A 142 -16.54 4.26 -6.43
CA ILE A 142 -16.49 5.11 -5.23
C ILE A 142 -15.40 6.18 -5.36
N ILE A 143 -14.18 5.83 -5.77
CA ILE A 143 -13.08 6.81 -5.87
C ILE A 143 -13.37 7.94 -6.87
N LYS A 144 -14.18 7.70 -7.91
CA LYS A 144 -14.63 8.75 -8.85
C LYS A 144 -15.43 9.85 -8.18
N SER A 145 -16.05 9.55 -7.03
CA SER A 145 -16.80 10.55 -6.24
C SER A 145 -15.87 11.42 -5.35
N PHE A 146 -14.57 11.07 -5.28
CA PHE A 146 -13.55 11.76 -4.50
C PHE A 146 -12.39 12.24 -5.38
N PRO A 147 -12.59 13.16 -6.33
CA PRO A 147 -11.59 13.51 -7.34
C PRO A 147 -10.32 14.15 -6.76
N ARG A 148 -10.40 14.71 -5.56
CA ARG A 148 -9.25 15.30 -4.86
C ARG A 148 -8.38 14.26 -4.15
N VAL A 149 -8.95 13.13 -3.72
CA VAL A 149 -8.20 12.06 -3.08
C VAL A 149 -7.45 11.25 -4.12
N LYS A 150 -6.17 11.02 -3.89
CA LYS A 150 -5.30 10.17 -4.71
C LYS A 150 -4.73 9.06 -3.84
N GLY A 151 -4.18 8.04 -4.46
CA GLY A 151 -3.60 6.95 -3.70
C GLY A 151 -3.08 5.82 -4.58
N VAL A 152 -2.88 4.70 -3.91
CA VAL A 152 -2.42 3.45 -4.50
C VAL A 152 -3.54 2.41 -4.40
N ILE A 153 -3.85 1.75 -5.52
CA ILE A 153 -4.54 0.46 -5.44
C ILE A 153 -3.49 -0.58 -5.13
N HIS A 154 -3.43 -0.99 -3.88
CA HIS A 154 -2.53 -2.00 -3.37
C HIS A 154 -2.77 -3.36 -4.07
N ALA A 155 -1.71 -4.15 -4.28
CA ALA A 155 -1.75 -5.46 -4.92
C ALA A 155 -2.65 -5.49 -6.16
N PHE A 156 -2.43 -4.55 -7.08
CA PHE A 156 -3.36 -4.27 -8.19
C PHE A 156 -3.86 -5.54 -8.90
N PRO A 157 -5.16 -5.86 -8.82
CA PRO A 157 -5.70 -7.13 -9.33
C PRO A 157 -6.32 -7.03 -10.72
N GLY A 158 -6.34 -5.82 -11.30
CA GLY A 158 -7.18 -5.47 -12.45
C GLY A 158 -6.64 -5.87 -13.81
N SER A 159 -7.45 -5.56 -14.81
CA SER A 159 -7.13 -5.65 -16.24
C SER A 159 -6.39 -4.41 -16.74
N LYS A 160 -5.88 -4.46 -17.98
CA LYS A 160 -5.27 -3.28 -18.65
C LYS A 160 -6.24 -2.12 -18.78
N GLU A 161 -7.51 -2.40 -19.03
CA GLU A 161 -8.54 -1.36 -19.16
C GLU A 161 -8.84 -0.66 -17.83
N GLU A 162 -8.95 -1.44 -16.74
CA GLU A 162 -9.12 -0.88 -15.40
C GLU A 162 -7.87 -0.10 -14.97
N ALA A 163 -6.68 -0.61 -15.28
CA ALA A 163 -5.42 0.10 -15.05
C ALA A 163 -5.39 1.45 -15.78
N ARG A 164 -5.76 1.49 -17.08
CA ARG A 164 -5.82 2.72 -17.88
C ARG A 164 -6.74 3.75 -17.23
N GLN A 165 -7.95 3.35 -16.82
CA GLN A 165 -8.90 4.26 -16.17
C GLN A 165 -8.38 4.81 -14.84
N LEU A 166 -7.70 3.99 -14.03
CA LEU A 166 -7.09 4.44 -12.77
C LEU A 166 -5.95 5.42 -13.01
N VAL A 167 -5.11 5.16 -14.01
CA VAL A 167 -4.01 6.04 -14.40
C VAL A 167 -4.55 7.41 -14.87
N GLU A 168 -5.63 7.42 -15.67
CA GLU A 168 -6.30 8.67 -16.09
C GLU A 168 -6.88 9.46 -14.92
N LEU A 169 -7.28 8.78 -13.85
CA LEU A 169 -7.71 9.40 -12.60
C LEU A 169 -6.53 9.83 -11.72
N GLY A 170 -5.28 9.56 -12.11
CA GLY A 170 -4.07 9.93 -11.37
C GLY A 170 -3.72 8.97 -10.24
N TRP A 171 -4.27 7.75 -10.24
CA TRP A 171 -3.97 6.71 -9.25
C TRP A 171 -2.72 5.92 -9.61
N LYS A 172 -2.06 5.37 -8.58
CA LYS A 172 -0.92 4.46 -8.73
C LYS A 172 -1.37 3.01 -8.53
N LEU A 173 -0.61 2.10 -9.13
CA LEU A 173 -0.86 0.66 -9.10
C LEU A 173 0.27 -0.01 -8.35
N GLY A 174 -0.06 -0.65 -7.22
CA GLY A 174 0.88 -1.39 -6.38
C GLY A 174 1.29 -2.71 -7.03
N VAL A 175 2.59 -2.95 -7.07
CA VAL A 175 3.19 -4.18 -7.60
C VAL A 175 4.00 -4.84 -6.50
N GLY A 176 3.50 -5.96 -5.99
CA GLY A 176 4.10 -6.75 -4.92
C GLY A 176 4.49 -8.16 -5.36
N GLY A 177 4.59 -9.09 -4.40
CA GLY A 177 5.04 -10.46 -4.55
C GLY A 177 4.37 -11.26 -5.67
N ALA A 178 3.13 -10.92 -6.03
CA ALA A 178 2.42 -11.53 -7.14
C ALA A 178 3.17 -11.48 -8.48
N VAL A 179 4.05 -10.50 -8.69
CA VAL A 179 4.85 -10.36 -9.92
C VAL A 179 5.83 -11.52 -10.11
N THR A 180 6.26 -12.18 -9.04
CA THR A 180 7.20 -13.30 -9.06
C THR A 180 6.59 -14.58 -9.62
N TYR A 181 5.26 -14.69 -9.62
CA TYR A 181 4.55 -15.88 -10.07
C TYR A 181 4.37 -15.85 -11.59
N PRO A 182 4.87 -16.84 -12.34
CA PRO A 182 4.68 -16.93 -13.80
C PRO A 182 3.20 -16.97 -14.21
N GLY A 183 2.33 -17.48 -13.31
CA GLY A 183 0.87 -17.54 -13.48
C GLY A 183 0.17 -16.18 -13.42
N SER A 184 0.81 -15.14 -12.90
CA SER A 184 0.26 -13.78 -12.80
C SER A 184 0.28 -13.03 -14.15
N LYS A 185 -0.19 -13.71 -15.22
CA LYS A 185 -0.13 -13.20 -16.58
C LYS A 185 -0.77 -11.82 -16.75
N ARG A 186 -1.94 -11.62 -16.12
CA ARG A 186 -2.66 -10.34 -16.20
C ARG A 186 -1.84 -9.19 -15.61
N LEU A 187 -1.29 -9.34 -14.41
CA LEU A 187 -0.43 -8.33 -13.77
C LEU A 187 0.80 -8.02 -14.63
N ARG A 188 1.47 -9.07 -15.14
CA ARG A 188 2.66 -8.93 -16.00
C ARG A 188 2.32 -8.20 -17.31
N GLU A 189 1.13 -8.40 -17.88
CA GLU A 189 0.65 -7.65 -19.04
C GLU A 189 0.35 -6.18 -18.70
N VAL A 190 -0.24 -5.91 -17.54
CA VAL A 190 -0.48 -4.53 -17.07
C VAL A 190 0.84 -3.78 -16.93
N ILE A 191 1.84 -4.39 -16.28
CA ILE A 191 3.18 -3.80 -16.07
C ILE A 191 3.83 -3.40 -17.41
N ARG A 192 3.65 -4.20 -18.47
CA ARG A 192 4.16 -3.86 -19.82
C ARG A 192 3.37 -2.75 -20.51
N TYR A 193 2.10 -2.61 -20.17
CA TYR A 193 1.15 -1.76 -20.88
C TYR A 193 1.08 -0.33 -20.34
N VAL A 194 1.05 -0.18 -19.02
CA VAL A 194 0.88 1.15 -18.40
C VAL A 194 2.17 1.98 -18.45
N PRO A 195 2.06 3.33 -18.43
CA PRO A 195 3.24 4.17 -18.22
C PRO A 195 3.97 3.79 -16.92
N ILE A 196 5.30 3.86 -16.92
CA ILE A 196 6.09 3.54 -15.71
C ILE A 196 5.69 4.45 -14.54
N GLU A 197 5.26 5.66 -14.83
CA GLU A 197 4.78 6.66 -13.87
C GLU A 197 3.55 6.20 -13.07
N ALA A 198 2.85 5.17 -13.54
CA ALA A 198 1.70 4.60 -12.84
C ALA A 198 2.07 3.56 -11.79
N LEU A 199 3.28 3.01 -11.84
CA LEU A 199 3.68 1.89 -10.99
C LEU A 199 4.38 2.36 -9.71
N VAL A 200 4.07 1.68 -8.60
CA VAL A 200 4.80 1.73 -7.33
C VAL A 200 5.07 0.30 -6.87
N LEU A 201 6.04 0.12 -5.97
CA LEU A 201 6.38 -1.20 -5.43
C LEU A 201 6.00 -1.30 -3.96
N GLU A 202 5.63 -2.50 -3.58
CA GLU A 202 5.24 -2.83 -2.21
C GLU A 202 5.59 -4.29 -1.88
N THR A 203 5.65 -4.61 -0.60
CA THR A 203 5.83 -6.01 -0.19
C THR A 203 4.57 -6.64 0.35
N ASP A 204 3.71 -5.87 0.99
CA ASP A 204 2.61 -6.37 1.80
C ASP A 204 3.11 -7.28 2.94
N CYS A 205 4.36 -7.06 3.39
CA CYS A 205 4.96 -7.97 4.38
C CYS A 205 4.17 -7.98 5.70
N PRO A 206 4.00 -9.15 6.32
CA PRO A 206 4.60 -10.46 5.98
C PRO A 206 3.85 -11.26 4.91
N ASP A 207 2.75 -10.75 4.37
CA ASP A 207 1.91 -11.44 3.40
C ASP A 207 2.50 -11.38 1.98
N MET A 208 1.83 -11.98 1.00
CA MET A 208 2.19 -11.95 -0.43
C MET A 208 3.64 -12.37 -0.76
N ALA A 209 4.11 -13.43 -0.11
CA ALA A 209 5.45 -13.96 -0.30
C ALA A 209 5.85 -14.15 -1.78
N PRO A 210 7.11 -13.86 -2.16
CA PRO A 210 7.67 -14.29 -3.44
C PRO A 210 7.56 -15.80 -3.64
N ILE A 211 7.49 -16.25 -4.91
CA ILE A 211 7.29 -17.67 -5.26
C ILE A 211 8.33 -18.60 -4.64
N ASP A 212 9.58 -18.15 -4.53
CA ASP A 212 10.71 -18.96 -4.05
C ASP A 212 10.92 -18.87 -2.54
N ARG A 213 10.05 -18.22 -1.80
CA ARG A 213 10.13 -18.05 -0.36
C ARG A 213 9.65 -19.29 0.38
N ALA A 214 10.58 -20.01 1.03
CA ALA A 214 10.28 -21.28 1.69
C ALA A 214 9.34 -21.13 2.91
N ASP A 215 9.47 -20.05 3.67
CA ASP A 215 8.66 -19.72 4.85
C ASP A 215 7.32 -19.06 4.49
N ARG A 216 7.08 -18.81 3.18
CA ARG A 216 5.87 -18.18 2.65
C ARG A 216 5.57 -16.80 3.23
N ARG A 217 6.62 -16.06 3.60
CA ARG A 217 6.54 -14.69 4.10
C ARG A 217 7.27 -13.74 3.16
N SER A 218 6.79 -12.53 3.05
CA SER A 218 7.53 -11.45 2.38
C SER A 218 8.25 -10.57 3.40
N TYR A 219 9.31 -9.91 2.95
CA TYR A 219 10.12 -9.01 3.76
C TYR A 219 10.45 -7.74 2.96
N PRO A 220 10.76 -6.62 3.62
CA PRO A 220 11.05 -5.37 2.92
C PRO A 220 12.13 -5.45 1.84
N ALA A 221 13.11 -6.36 2.01
CA ALA A 221 14.19 -6.61 1.05
C ALA A 221 13.71 -7.14 -0.31
N ASP A 222 12.52 -7.78 -0.36
CA ASP A 222 11.98 -8.40 -1.57
C ASP A 222 11.62 -7.38 -2.66
N ILE A 223 11.43 -6.12 -2.30
CA ILE A 223 11.19 -5.01 -3.24
C ILE A 223 12.27 -4.93 -4.33
N ALA A 224 13.53 -5.20 -3.99
CA ALA A 224 14.63 -5.19 -4.97
C ALA A 224 14.41 -6.24 -6.07
N THR A 225 13.92 -7.43 -5.70
CA THR A 225 13.55 -8.49 -6.63
C THR A 225 12.37 -8.07 -7.52
N TYR A 226 11.35 -7.45 -6.94
CA TYR A 226 10.18 -6.98 -7.71
C TYR A 226 10.57 -5.90 -8.72
N ALA A 227 11.44 -4.97 -8.33
CA ALA A 227 11.98 -3.95 -9.25
C ALA A 227 12.74 -4.57 -10.43
N ALA A 228 13.57 -5.59 -10.18
CA ALA A 228 14.31 -6.29 -11.23
C ALA A 228 13.36 -6.98 -12.22
N ILE A 229 12.30 -7.63 -11.72
CA ILE A 229 11.28 -8.27 -12.57
C ILE A 229 10.50 -7.24 -13.38
N VAL A 230 10.14 -6.08 -12.80
CA VAL A 230 9.48 -4.99 -13.54
C VAL A 230 10.38 -4.49 -14.66
N ALA A 231 11.67 -4.27 -14.40
CA ALA A 231 12.64 -3.84 -15.40
C ALA A 231 12.76 -4.86 -16.56
N GLU A 232 12.87 -6.15 -16.24
CA GLU A 232 12.88 -7.23 -17.22
C GLU A 232 11.62 -7.25 -18.07
N LEU A 233 10.43 -7.20 -17.43
CA LEU A 233 9.15 -7.22 -18.12
C LEU A 233 8.97 -6.06 -19.11
N ARG A 234 9.54 -4.90 -18.79
CA ARG A 234 9.45 -3.69 -19.59
C ARG A 234 10.60 -3.56 -20.61
N GLY A 235 11.66 -4.35 -20.46
CA GLY A 235 12.87 -4.20 -21.26
C GLY A 235 13.59 -2.87 -21.00
N GLU A 236 13.46 -2.33 -19.79
CA GLU A 236 14.04 -1.06 -19.36
C GLU A 236 15.23 -1.27 -18.42
N SER A 237 16.10 -0.28 -18.28
CA SER A 237 17.23 -0.33 -17.36
C SER A 237 16.75 -0.44 -15.89
N PRO A 238 17.30 -1.36 -15.07
CA PRO A 238 16.95 -1.46 -13.66
C PRO A 238 17.12 -0.14 -12.88
N ASN A 239 18.12 0.66 -13.25
CA ASN A 239 18.37 1.95 -12.63
C ASN A 239 17.29 2.98 -12.98
N ASP A 240 16.84 3.01 -14.24
CA ASP A 240 15.81 3.95 -14.69
C ASP A 240 14.44 3.57 -14.08
N VAL A 241 14.10 2.28 -14.05
CA VAL A 241 12.91 1.76 -13.37
C VAL A 241 12.93 2.12 -11.88
N SER A 242 14.05 1.89 -11.19
CA SER A 242 14.20 2.23 -9.76
C SER A 242 13.99 3.72 -9.52
N LYS A 243 14.56 4.60 -10.35
CA LYS A 243 14.40 6.06 -10.24
C LYS A 243 12.95 6.49 -10.49
N ALA A 244 12.33 5.95 -11.54
CA ALA A 244 10.95 6.27 -11.89
C ALA A 244 9.99 5.88 -10.75
N ILE A 245 10.07 4.63 -10.27
CA ILE A 245 9.23 4.12 -9.19
C ILE A 245 9.44 4.89 -7.88
N PHE A 246 10.67 5.25 -7.54
CA PHE A 246 10.96 6.10 -6.39
C PHE A 246 10.27 7.47 -6.52
N SER A 247 10.40 8.11 -7.68
CA SER A 247 9.72 9.39 -7.97
C SER A 247 8.19 9.27 -7.92
N ASN A 248 7.64 8.16 -8.44
CA ASN A 248 6.20 7.89 -8.42
C ASN A 248 5.68 7.80 -6.99
N THR A 249 6.43 7.12 -6.11
CA THR A 249 6.07 7.00 -4.69
C THR A 249 6.05 8.36 -4.01
N LEU A 250 7.05 9.21 -4.24
CA LEU A 250 7.06 10.58 -3.70
C LEU A 250 5.92 11.43 -4.26
N SER A 251 5.50 11.19 -5.51
CA SER A 251 4.40 11.95 -6.11
C SER A 251 3.04 11.62 -5.49
N VAL A 252 2.81 10.40 -5.02
CA VAL A 252 1.56 9.98 -4.38
C VAL A 252 1.60 10.19 -2.87
N PHE A 253 2.78 10.09 -2.23
CA PHE A 253 2.96 10.31 -0.79
C PHE A 253 3.95 11.48 -0.55
N PRO A 254 3.55 12.74 -0.80
CA PRO A 254 4.48 13.87 -0.82
C PRO A 254 5.15 14.15 0.54
N ARG A 255 4.53 13.78 1.66
CA ARG A 255 5.14 13.92 3.00
C ARG A 255 6.42 13.10 3.17
N LEU A 256 6.60 12.01 2.39
CA LEU A 256 7.85 11.24 2.38
C LEU A 256 9.07 12.07 1.97
N THR A 257 8.89 13.10 1.16
CA THR A 257 10.00 13.95 0.71
C THR A 257 10.72 14.59 1.90
N SER A 258 9.98 15.05 2.90
CA SER A 258 10.57 15.65 4.10
C SER A 258 11.30 14.61 4.97
N LEU A 259 10.80 13.38 5.05
CA LEU A 259 11.42 12.30 5.83
C LEU A 259 12.72 11.79 5.21
N LEU A 260 12.87 11.87 3.89
CA LEU A 260 14.07 11.38 3.18
C LEU A 260 15.14 12.45 2.99
N SER A 261 14.86 13.69 3.38
CA SER A 261 15.78 14.82 3.25
C SER A 261 16.61 15.07 4.52
N CYS A 262 16.33 14.34 5.58
CA CYS A 262 17.07 14.36 6.85
C CYS A 262 18.07 13.20 6.91
#